data_51853b43c01d102601a23dd8a449be78
#
_entry.id   51853b43c01d102601a23dd8a449be78
#
_cell.length_a   1.000
_cell.length_b   1.000
_cell.length_c   1.000
_cell.angle_alpha   90.00
_cell.angle_beta   90.00
_cell.angle_gamma   90.00
#
_symmetry.space_group_name_H-M   'P 1'
#
loop_
_entity.id
_entity.type
_entity.pdbx_description
1 polymer ?
#
loop_
_entity_poly.entity_id
_entity_poly.type
_entity_poly.pdbx_seq_one_letter_code
_entity_poly.pdbx_strand_id
1 'polypeptide(L)'
;MNKTYSKKDFVKHKNFCIYPFVQLYGLATEDGFRVKPCCESLEDEEIYTDSIESIKNHNFLKNLRKHFIEDNPLPESICRRCIDVEMVANDTVSRRLQKPNQHDWEFEVLADGTLLSDPQDLDLRPNNTCNLKCMMCNPWDSSKWMEDMDIYGSVFLNETDPVALAGVKKKINQAKQYTDWDELLEIASNLKRLFIAGGEPFHMKNAVRFLQTLVDNGLSQHIVLEITTNAVKVTDTLITLLEKFEEVFITISIDGVS
;
A
#
# COMPACT_ATOMS: atom_id res chain seq x y z
N MET A 1 29.34 -12.85 -13.72
CA MET A 1 28.93 -12.18 -12.48
C MET A 1 27.71 -11.32 -12.82
N ASN A 2 26.59 -11.49 -12.15
CA ASN A 2 25.44 -10.62 -12.35
C ASN A 2 25.76 -9.23 -11.80
N LYS A 3 25.60 -8.21 -12.64
CA LYS A 3 25.80 -6.82 -12.23
C LYS A 3 24.72 -6.43 -11.23
N THR A 4 25.13 -5.84 -10.11
CA THR A 4 24.23 -5.28 -9.07
C THR A 4 24.16 -3.77 -9.25
N TYR A 5 22.98 -3.21 -9.04
CA TYR A 5 22.71 -1.77 -9.09
C TYR A 5 22.16 -1.31 -7.74
N SER A 6 22.40 -0.04 -7.43
CA SER A 6 21.92 0.66 -6.25
C SER A 6 21.29 2.01 -6.63
N LYS A 7 20.67 2.72 -5.69
CA LYS A 7 20.08 4.05 -5.93
C LYS A 7 21.03 5.01 -6.70
N LYS A 8 22.34 4.95 -6.42
CA LYS A 8 23.34 5.84 -7.02
C LYS A 8 23.47 5.66 -8.54
N ASP A 9 23.17 4.47 -9.04
CA ASP A 9 23.27 4.16 -10.48
C ASP A 9 22.17 4.85 -11.29
N PHE A 10 21.06 5.27 -10.65
CA PHE A 10 19.86 5.81 -11.29
C PHE A 10 19.74 7.35 -11.23
N VAL A 11 20.70 8.05 -10.63
CA VAL A 11 20.65 9.52 -10.44
C VAL A 11 20.47 10.29 -11.76
N LYS A 12 20.92 9.72 -12.87
CA LYS A 12 20.83 10.35 -14.21
C LYS A 12 19.66 9.83 -15.05
N HIS A 13 18.93 8.82 -14.58
CA HIS A 13 17.83 8.23 -15.34
C HIS A 13 16.58 9.11 -15.21
N LYS A 14 16.10 9.65 -16.32
CA LYS A 14 14.90 10.52 -16.33
C LYS A 14 13.61 9.76 -16.04
N ASN A 15 13.57 8.50 -16.46
CA ASN A 15 12.39 7.65 -16.34
C ASN A 15 12.38 6.81 -15.07
N PHE A 16 13.34 6.98 -14.17
CA PHE A 16 13.45 6.19 -12.96
C PHE A 16 12.28 6.45 -11.99
N CYS A 17 11.75 5.38 -11.42
CA CYS A 17 10.81 5.41 -10.31
C CYS A 17 11.32 4.50 -9.19
N ILE A 18 11.47 5.05 -7.97
CA ILE A 18 12.02 4.31 -6.84
C ILE A 18 11.03 3.32 -6.21
N TYR A 19 9.72 3.53 -6.37
CA TYR A 19 8.69 2.72 -5.73
C TYR A 19 8.86 1.21 -5.89
N PRO A 20 9.08 0.65 -7.10
CA PRO A 20 9.25 -0.79 -7.27
C PRO A 20 10.46 -1.38 -6.58
N PHE A 21 11.40 -0.55 -6.11
CA PHE A 21 12.66 -0.97 -5.48
C PHE A 21 12.61 -0.92 -3.94
N VAL A 22 11.71 -0.12 -3.37
CA VAL A 22 11.68 0.10 -1.91
C VAL A 22 10.32 -0.17 -1.27
N GLN A 23 9.23 -0.14 -2.06
CA GLN A 23 7.88 -0.26 -1.52
C GLN A 23 7.31 -1.66 -1.72
N LEU A 24 6.62 -2.13 -0.68
CA LEU A 24 5.61 -3.17 -0.76
C LEU A 24 4.23 -2.52 -0.60
N TYR A 25 3.44 -2.57 -1.67
CA TYR A 25 2.04 -2.16 -1.65
C TYR A 25 1.16 -3.40 -1.64
N GLY A 26 0.42 -3.61 -0.56
CA GLY A 26 -0.40 -4.79 -0.36
C GLY A 26 -1.88 -4.45 -0.14
N LEU A 27 -2.72 -5.00 -1.01
CA LEU A 27 -4.17 -5.08 -0.82
C LEU A 27 -4.52 -6.52 -0.50
N ALA A 28 -5.11 -6.78 0.66
CA ALA A 28 -5.63 -8.10 0.97
C ALA A 28 -6.80 -8.45 0.04
N THR A 29 -6.76 -9.65 -0.55
CA THR A 29 -7.84 -10.23 -1.36
C THR A 29 -8.28 -11.56 -0.77
N GLU A 30 -9.28 -12.21 -1.36
CA GLU A 30 -9.72 -13.54 -0.91
C GLU A 30 -8.70 -14.66 -1.16
N ASP A 31 -7.86 -14.46 -2.18
CA ASP A 31 -6.94 -15.48 -2.69
C ASP A 31 -5.46 -15.14 -2.39
N GLY A 32 -5.20 -14.10 -1.58
CA GLY A 32 -3.85 -13.65 -1.27
C GLY A 32 -3.69 -12.13 -1.29
N PHE A 33 -2.54 -11.67 -1.72
CA PHE A 33 -2.26 -10.24 -1.89
C PHE A 33 -2.33 -9.84 -3.36
N ARG A 34 -3.06 -8.76 -3.61
CA ARG A 34 -2.95 -8.02 -4.86
C ARG A 34 -1.77 -7.06 -4.74
N VAL A 35 -0.77 -7.23 -5.59
CA VAL A 35 0.44 -6.42 -5.55
C VAL A 35 0.41 -5.37 -6.64
N LYS A 36 0.72 -4.15 -6.24
CA LYS A 36 0.99 -3.02 -7.14
C LYS A 36 2.39 -2.48 -6.91
N PRO A 37 3.02 -1.90 -7.91
CA PRO A 37 4.30 -1.23 -7.71
C PRO A 37 4.17 0.04 -6.87
N CYS A 38 2.99 0.67 -6.83
CA CYS A 38 2.66 1.81 -5.99
C CYS A 38 1.14 2.09 -6.00
N CYS A 39 0.68 3.01 -5.15
CA CYS A 39 -0.74 3.40 -5.08
C CYS A 39 -1.28 4.10 -6.34
N GLU A 40 -0.42 4.66 -7.19
CA GLU A 40 -0.80 5.33 -8.44
C GLU A 40 -0.84 4.38 -9.65
N SER A 41 -0.42 3.13 -9.48
CA SER A 41 -0.42 2.16 -10.57
C SER A 41 -1.83 1.86 -11.07
N LEU A 42 -2.00 1.83 -12.40
CA LEU A 42 -3.25 1.41 -13.03
C LEU A 42 -3.36 -0.11 -13.13
N GLU A 43 -2.23 -0.78 -13.34
CA GLU A 43 -2.17 -2.24 -13.38
C GLU A 43 -1.82 -2.80 -12.00
N ASP A 44 -2.40 -3.93 -11.70
CA ASP A 44 -2.10 -4.77 -10.55
C ASP A 44 -2.10 -6.24 -10.99
N GLU A 45 -1.29 -7.03 -10.33
CA GLU A 45 -1.35 -8.48 -10.44
C GLU A 45 -1.83 -9.07 -9.12
N GLU A 46 -2.71 -10.05 -9.21
CA GLU A 46 -3.07 -10.89 -8.06
C GLU A 46 -1.94 -11.90 -7.87
N ILE A 47 -1.19 -11.74 -6.80
CA ILE A 47 -0.15 -12.69 -6.43
C ILE A 47 -0.71 -13.59 -5.34
N TYR A 48 -0.90 -14.84 -5.72
CA TYR A 48 -1.28 -15.91 -4.81
C TYR A 48 0.01 -16.49 -4.22
N THR A 49 0.47 -15.94 -3.12
CA THR A 49 1.71 -16.37 -2.51
C THR A 49 1.67 -16.21 -1.01
N ASP A 50 2.39 -17.09 -0.35
CA ASP A 50 2.47 -17.20 1.10
C ASP A 50 3.69 -16.48 1.67
N SER A 51 4.48 -15.76 0.85
CA SER A 51 5.70 -15.11 1.34
C SER A 51 5.98 -13.74 0.71
N ILE A 52 6.50 -12.82 1.52
CA ILE A 52 6.96 -11.48 1.08
C ILE A 52 8.09 -11.61 0.05
N GLU A 53 8.97 -12.60 0.18
CA GLU A 53 10.04 -12.84 -0.80
C GLU A 53 9.47 -13.15 -2.19
N SER A 54 8.43 -13.98 -2.27
CA SER A 54 7.74 -14.28 -3.52
C SER A 54 7.05 -13.04 -4.10
N ILE A 55 6.46 -12.19 -3.24
CA ILE A 55 5.83 -10.93 -3.66
C ILE A 55 6.89 -9.97 -4.21
N LYS A 56 7.93 -9.66 -3.43
CA LYS A 56 8.92 -8.65 -3.82
C LYS A 56 9.65 -9.01 -5.11
N ASN A 57 9.81 -10.30 -5.41
CA ASN A 57 10.47 -10.81 -6.60
C ASN A 57 9.53 -11.46 -7.62
N HIS A 58 8.23 -11.17 -7.54
CA HIS A 58 7.29 -11.58 -8.57
C HIS A 58 7.68 -11.06 -9.96
N ASN A 59 7.41 -11.84 -11.00
CA ASN A 59 7.83 -11.54 -12.38
C ASN A 59 7.39 -10.16 -12.86
N PHE A 60 6.19 -9.72 -12.48
CA PHE A 60 5.68 -8.39 -12.81
C PHE A 60 6.61 -7.29 -12.26
N LEU A 61 6.96 -7.35 -10.97
CA LEU A 61 7.84 -6.37 -10.34
C LEU A 61 9.29 -6.46 -10.84
N LYS A 62 9.79 -7.67 -11.11
CA LYS A 62 11.12 -7.87 -11.71
C LYS A 62 11.19 -7.24 -13.10
N ASN A 63 10.20 -7.49 -13.96
CA ASN A 63 10.15 -6.93 -15.30
C ASN A 63 10.06 -5.40 -15.27
N LEU A 64 9.28 -4.84 -14.34
CA LEU A 64 9.16 -3.40 -14.17
C LEU A 64 10.49 -2.77 -13.70
N ARG A 65 11.20 -3.39 -12.74
CA ARG A 65 12.53 -2.92 -12.31
C ARG A 65 13.55 -3.00 -13.44
N LYS A 66 13.56 -4.10 -14.19
CA LYS A 66 14.42 -4.25 -15.36
C LYS A 66 14.16 -3.13 -16.38
N HIS A 67 12.88 -2.81 -16.62
CA HIS A 67 12.49 -1.70 -17.49
C HIS A 67 13.11 -0.37 -17.04
N PHE A 68 13.13 -0.07 -15.74
CA PHE A 68 13.76 1.13 -15.19
C PHE A 68 15.30 1.06 -15.16
N ILE A 69 15.89 -0.12 -15.00
CA ILE A 69 17.35 -0.33 -15.09
C ILE A 69 17.85 0.03 -16.50
N GLU A 70 17.05 -0.27 -17.51
CA GLU A 70 17.35 0.00 -18.92
C GLU A 70 17.04 1.46 -19.35
N ASP A 71 16.56 2.30 -18.42
CA ASP A 71 16.11 3.69 -18.65
C ASP A 71 15.07 3.82 -19.78
N ASN A 72 14.21 2.82 -19.91
CA ASN A 72 13.11 2.83 -20.87
C ASN A 72 12.05 3.89 -20.48
N PRO A 73 11.28 4.43 -21.45
CA PRO A 73 10.18 5.34 -21.16
C PRO A 73 9.19 4.74 -20.14
N LEU A 74 8.53 5.60 -19.35
CA LEU A 74 7.53 5.15 -18.38
C LEU A 74 6.45 4.30 -19.05
N PRO A 75 6.13 3.09 -18.53
CA PRO A 75 5.10 2.24 -19.11
C PRO A 75 3.72 2.86 -18.85
N GLU A 76 3.03 3.27 -19.93
CA GLU A 76 1.74 3.97 -19.84
C GLU A 76 0.66 3.16 -19.13
N SER A 77 0.61 1.86 -19.34
CA SER A 77 -0.37 0.97 -18.69
C SER A 77 -0.26 1.00 -17.15
N ILE A 78 0.93 1.27 -16.62
CA ILE A 78 1.22 1.29 -15.18
C ILE A 78 1.28 2.72 -14.64
N CYS A 79 2.03 3.60 -15.33
CA CYS A 79 2.49 4.90 -14.82
C CYS A 79 1.68 6.09 -15.33
N ARG A 80 0.55 5.89 -16.01
CA ARG A 80 -0.25 6.93 -16.68
C ARG A 80 -0.54 8.14 -15.78
N ARG A 81 -0.91 7.91 -14.52
CA ARG A 81 -1.23 9.02 -13.59
C ARG A 81 -0.02 9.94 -13.36
N CYS A 82 1.18 9.39 -13.20
CA CYS A 82 2.39 10.20 -13.05
C CYS A 82 2.74 10.92 -14.35
N ILE A 83 2.59 10.24 -15.51
CA ILE A 83 2.83 10.83 -16.85
C ILE A 83 1.90 12.02 -17.06
N ASP A 84 0.59 11.87 -16.79
CA ASP A 84 -0.39 12.94 -16.98
C ASP A 84 -0.08 14.17 -16.10
N VAL A 85 0.31 13.96 -14.84
CA VAL A 85 0.72 15.04 -13.94
C VAL A 85 1.96 15.75 -14.48
N GLU A 86 2.98 15.01 -14.95
CA GLU A 86 4.22 15.59 -15.46
C GLU A 86 4.05 16.31 -16.81
N MET A 87 3.04 15.94 -17.59
CA MET A 87 2.71 16.60 -18.86
C MET A 87 1.93 17.90 -18.69
N VAL A 88 1.11 18.00 -17.66
CA VAL A 88 0.10 19.08 -17.52
C VAL A 88 0.48 20.11 -16.46
N ALA A 89 1.21 19.72 -15.43
CA ALA A 89 1.40 20.54 -14.24
C ALA A 89 2.70 21.34 -14.26
N ASN A 90 2.59 22.67 -14.26
CA ASN A 90 3.76 23.55 -14.11
C ASN A 90 4.32 23.56 -12.68
N ASP A 91 3.49 23.30 -11.66
CA ASP A 91 3.83 23.43 -10.22
C ASP A 91 3.58 22.16 -9.41
N THR A 92 2.98 21.13 -9.99
CA THR A 92 2.67 19.87 -9.29
C THR A 92 3.70 18.80 -9.64
N VAL A 93 4.37 18.27 -8.63
CA VAL A 93 5.36 17.21 -8.79
C VAL A 93 4.66 15.85 -8.64
N SER A 94 4.86 14.95 -9.61
CA SER A 94 4.30 13.60 -9.53
C SER A 94 4.86 12.82 -8.32
N ARG A 95 4.11 11.83 -7.85
CA ARG A 95 4.53 11.00 -6.70
C ARG A 95 5.90 10.35 -6.90
N ARG A 96 6.22 9.87 -8.09
CA ARG A 96 7.51 9.24 -8.37
C ARG A 96 8.69 10.21 -8.20
N LEU A 97 8.49 11.50 -8.45
CA LEU A 97 9.52 12.54 -8.30
C LEU A 97 9.64 13.05 -6.86
N GLN A 98 8.58 12.97 -6.06
CA GLN A 98 8.58 13.33 -4.65
C GLN A 98 9.27 12.26 -3.77
N LYS A 99 8.97 10.98 -4.03
CA LYS A 99 9.40 9.84 -3.21
C LYS A 99 10.88 9.74 -2.94
N PRO A 100 11.80 9.97 -3.91
CA PRO A 100 13.24 9.82 -3.67
C PRO A 100 13.79 10.70 -2.55
N ASN A 101 13.11 11.81 -2.24
CA ASN A 101 13.55 12.81 -1.27
C ASN A 101 12.86 12.68 0.11
N GLN A 102 11.92 11.73 0.26
CA GLN A 102 11.19 11.55 1.52
C GLN A 102 12.04 10.89 2.62
N HIS A 103 12.90 9.95 2.22
CA HIS A 103 13.77 9.21 3.12
C HIS A 103 15.08 8.88 2.43
N ASP A 104 16.07 8.46 3.20
CA ASP A 104 17.33 7.91 2.66
C ASP A 104 17.13 6.44 2.24
N TRP A 105 16.49 6.29 1.08
CA TRP A 105 16.19 4.97 0.51
C TRP A 105 17.44 4.28 0.01
N GLU A 106 17.60 3.02 0.37
CA GLU A 106 18.67 2.16 -0.10
C GLU A 106 18.11 0.86 -0.68
N PHE A 107 18.71 0.37 -1.75
CA PHE A 107 18.35 -0.92 -2.31
C PHE A 107 19.49 -1.50 -3.14
N GLU A 108 19.46 -2.81 -3.30
CA GLU A 108 20.32 -3.55 -4.23
C GLU A 108 19.44 -4.42 -5.14
N VAL A 109 19.72 -4.36 -6.45
CA VAL A 109 18.95 -5.06 -7.47
C VAL A 109 19.88 -5.65 -8.54
N LEU A 110 19.58 -6.87 -9.00
CA LEU A 110 20.30 -7.50 -10.10
C LEU A 110 19.81 -6.99 -11.46
N ALA A 111 20.61 -7.19 -12.50
CA ALA A 111 20.29 -6.78 -13.88
C ALA A 111 18.98 -7.38 -14.42
N ASP A 112 18.53 -8.52 -13.88
CA ASP A 112 17.26 -9.15 -14.23
C ASP A 112 16.05 -8.60 -13.47
N GLY A 113 16.27 -7.58 -12.62
CA GLY A 113 15.25 -6.96 -11.77
C GLY A 113 15.01 -7.67 -10.44
N THR A 114 15.77 -8.70 -10.09
CA THR A 114 15.68 -9.35 -8.78
C THR A 114 16.17 -8.42 -7.68
N LEU A 115 15.29 -8.08 -6.74
CA LEU A 115 15.59 -7.25 -5.57
C LEU A 115 16.25 -8.09 -4.49
N LEU A 116 17.43 -7.66 -4.05
CA LEU A 116 18.19 -8.33 -2.98
C LEU A 116 17.86 -7.75 -1.59
N SER A 117 17.44 -6.49 -1.54
CA SER A 117 17.06 -5.80 -0.31
C SER A 117 15.61 -6.09 0.08
N ASP A 118 15.31 -5.99 1.37
CA ASP A 118 13.93 -6.00 1.84
C ASP A 118 13.23 -4.66 1.59
N PRO A 119 11.90 -4.65 1.50
CA PRO A 119 11.13 -3.42 1.43
C PRO A 119 11.40 -2.50 2.63
N GLN A 120 11.52 -1.19 2.36
CA GLN A 120 11.71 -0.16 3.38
C GLN A 120 10.48 0.74 3.53
N ASP A 121 9.52 0.58 2.63
CA ASP A 121 8.27 1.32 2.61
C ASP A 121 7.12 0.31 2.50
N LEU A 122 6.26 0.30 3.50
CA LEU A 122 5.10 -0.57 3.52
C LEU A 122 3.83 0.27 3.43
N ASP A 123 3.05 0.07 2.36
CA ASP A 123 1.72 0.67 2.18
C ASP A 123 0.68 -0.43 2.32
N LEU A 124 0.02 -0.46 3.48
CA LEU A 124 -0.92 -1.50 3.86
C LEU A 124 -2.37 -1.05 3.77
N ARG A 125 -3.18 -1.91 3.15
CA ARG A 125 -4.63 -1.85 3.14
C ARG A 125 -5.18 -3.19 3.63
N PRO A 126 -5.12 -3.44 4.96
CA PRO A 126 -5.27 -4.80 5.48
C PRO A 126 -6.67 -5.36 5.30
N ASN A 127 -7.70 -4.52 5.38
CA ASN A 127 -9.08 -4.89 5.10
C ASN A 127 -10.01 -3.66 5.09
N ASN A 128 -11.31 -3.90 4.90
CA ASN A 128 -12.34 -2.86 4.86
C ASN A 128 -13.09 -2.67 6.20
N THR A 129 -12.61 -3.23 7.32
CA THR A 129 -13.29 -3.08 8.62
C THR A 129 -13.36 -1.61 8.99
N CYS A 130 -14.59 -1.08 9.12
CA CYS A 130 -14.84 0.33 9.40
C CYS A 130 -16.03 0.49 10.35
N ASN A 131 -16.07 1.60 11.07
CA ASN A 131 -17.17 2.00 11.96
C ASN A 131 -18.16 3.00 11.31
N LEU A 132 -17.81 3.54 10.11
CA LEU A 132 -18.63 4.52 9.39
C LEU A 132 -19.07 4.00 8.00
N LYS A 133 -20.12 4.61 7.50
CA LYS A 133 -20.72 4.40 6.17
C LYS A 133 -20.70 5.73 5.41
N CYS A 134 -19.51 6.23 5.06
CA CYS A 134 -19.35 7.50 4.35
C CYS A 134 -19.85 7.37 2.91
N MET A 135 -20.46 8.43 2.38
CA MET A 135 -21.00 8.45 1.01
C MET A 135 -19.92 8.27 -0.07
N MET A 136 -18.68 8.65 0.25
CA MET A 136 -17.53 8.54 -0.67
C MET A 136 -16.97 7.12 -0.72
N CYS A 137 -17.36 6.24 0.22
CA CYS A 137 -16.87 4.87 0.30
C CYS A 137 -17.82 3.88 -0.39
N ASN A 138 -17.32 2.69 -0.60
CA ASN A 138 -18.03 1.56 -1.17
C ASN A 138 -17.78 0.29 -0.33
N PRO A 139 -18.39 -0.85 -0.64
CA PRO A 139 -18.20 -2.08 0.13
C PRO A 139 -16.76 -2.61 0.20
N TRP A 140 -15.90 -2.27 -0.74
CA TRP A 140 -14.47 -2.65 -0.69
C TRP A 140 -13.70 -1.83 0.34
N ASP A 141 -14.12 -0.56 0.56
CA ASP A 141 -13.42 0.37 1.45
C ASP A 141 -14.06 0.46 2.83
N SER A 142 -15.34 0.08 3.01
CA SER A 142 -16.01 0.07 4.30
C SER A 142 -16.94 -1.12 4.46
N SER A 143 -16.68 -1.90 5.51
CA SER A 143 -17.53 -3.05 5.89
C SER A 143 -18.95 -2.67 6.25
N LYS A 144 -19.21 -1.41 6.58
CA LYS A 144 -20.57 -0.93 6.91
C LYS A 144 -21.47 -0.89 5.69
N TRP A 145 -20.95 -0.72 4.48
CA TRP A 145 -21.71 -0.81 3.25
C TRP A 145 -22.22 -2.23 2.94
N MET A 146 -21.61 -3.26 3.56
CA MET A 146 -22.08 -4.64 3.41
C MET A 146 -23.51 -4.85 3.90
N GLU A 147 -23.96 -4.02 4.85
CA GLU A 147 -25.33 -4.03 5.38
C GLU A 147 -26.37 -3.68 4.29
N ASP A 148 -25.98 -2.84 3.33
CA ASP A 148 -26.85 -2.32 2.27
C ASP A 148 -26.63 -3.00 0.91
N MET A 149 -25.76 -4.00 0.84
CA MET A 149 -25.42 -4.68 -0.42
C MET A 149 -26.60 -5.34 -1.10
N ASP A 150 -27.64 -5.74 -0.34
CA ASP A 150 -28.85 -6.32 -0.91
C ASP A 150 -29.72 -5.27 -1.63
N ILE A 151 -29.57 -4.00 -1.25
CA ILE A 151 -30.36 -2.90 -1.80
C ILE A 151 -29.57 -2.16 -2.90
N TYR A 152 -28.30 -1.85 -2.63
CA TYR A 152 -27.48 -0.97 -3.47
C TYR A 152 -26.30 -1.67 -4.16
N GLY A 153 -26.14 -2.98 -3.97
CA GLY A 153 -24.97 -3.71 -4.49
C GLY A 153 -24.81 -3.59 -6.01
N SER A 154 -25.92 -3.61 -6.76
CA SER A 154 -25.91 -3.41 -8.21
C SER A 154 -25.37 -2.05 -8.63
N VAL A 155 -25.64 -1.00 -7.84
CA VAL A 155 -25.15 0.36 -8.11
C VAL A 155 -23.67 0.47 -7.77
N PHE A 156 -23.25 -0.02 -6.59
CA PHE A 156 -21.85 0.06 -6.16
C PHE A 156 -20.88 -0.75 -7.03
N LEU A 157 -21.34 -1.89 -7.52
CA LEU A 157 -20.49 -2.83 -8.25
C LEU A 157 -20.71 -2.79 -9.76
N ASN A 158 -21.67 -1.98 -10.21
CA ASN A 158 -22.14 -1.93 -11.60
C ASN A 158 -22.46 -3.34 -12.15
N GLU A 159 -23.07 -4.18 -11.29
CA GLU A 159 -23.41 -5.56 -11.56
C GLU A 159 -24.87 -5.82 -11.20
N THR A 160 -25.64 -6.40 -12.09
CA THR A 160 -27.07 -6.65 -11.92
C THR A 160 -27.45 -8.11 -11.76
N ASP A 161 -26.52 -9.03 -12.08
CA ASP A 161 -26.76 -10.46 -11.89
C ASP A 161 -26.68 -10.83 -10.39
N PRO A 162 -27.74 -11.38 -9.80
CA PRO A 162 -27.76 -11.76 -8.38
C PRO A 162 -26.69 -12.80 -7.99
N VAL A 163 -26.30 -13.68 -8.91
CA VAL A 163 -25.28 -14.71 -8.66
C VAL A 163 -23.90 -14.07 -8.62
N ALA A 164 -23.61 -13.16 -9.56
CA ALA A 164 -22.38 -12.39 -9.58
C ALA A 164 -22.27 -11.50 -8.33
N LEU A 165 -23.34 -10.79 -7.95
CA LEU A 165 -23.39 -9.99 -6.71
C LEU A 165 -23.12 -10.82 -5.46
N ALA A 166 -23.70 -12.02 -5.36
CA ALA A 166 -23.44 -12.92 -4.23
C ALA A 166 -21.98 -13.38 -4.20
N GLY A 167 -21.38 -13.65 -5.37
CA GLY A 167 -19.96 -13.96 -5.53
C GLY A 167 -19.07 -12.82 -5.04
N VAL A 168 -19.35 -11.59 -5.46
CA VAL A 168 -18.57 -10.41 -5.02
C VAL A 168 -18.72 -10.16 -3.53
N LYS A 169 -19.92 -10.30 -2.95
CA LYS A 169 -20.11 -10.22 -1.49
C LYS A 169 -19.23 -11.21 -0.74
N LYS A 170 -19.18 -12.46 -1.22
CA LYS A 170 -18.33 -13.51 -0.65
C LYS A 170 -16.87 -13.07 -0.71
N LYS A 171 -16.38 -12.59 -1.86
CA LYS A 171 -15.02 -12.09 -2.05
C LYS A 171 -14.65 -10.98 -1.08
N ILE A 172 -15.47 -9.95 -0.97
CA ILE A 172 -15.25 -8.84 -0.02
C ILE A 172 -15.17 -9.33 1.43
N ASN A 173 -16.01 -10.28 1.82
CA ASN A 173 -15.99 -10.84 3.16
C ASN A 173 -14.76 -11.71 3.43
N GLN A 174 -14.25 -12.43 2.43
CA GLN A 174 -13.06 -13.28 2.56
C GLN A 174 -11.78 -12.44 2.62
N ALA A 175 -11.68 -11.36 1.85
CA ALA A 175 -10.55 -10.43 1.88
C ALA A 175 -10.25 -9.85 3.28
N LYS A 176 -11.23 -9.81 4.18
CA LYS A 176 -11.05 -9.33 5.57
C LYS A 176 -10.10 -10.16 6.43
N GLN A 177 -9.82 -11.40 6.02
CA GLN A 177 -9.12 -12.37 6.87
C GLN A 177 -7.65 -12.53 6.51
N TYR A 178 -7.22 -11.95 5.37
CA TYR A 178 -5.92 -12.23 4.78
C TYR A 178 -4.91 -11.12 5.02
N THR A 179 -4.30 -11.09 6.19
CA THR A 179 -3.08 -10.30 6.43
C THR A 179 -2.21 -11.10 7.39
N ASP A 180 -1.10 -11.60 6.89
CA ASP A 180 -0.09 -12.23 7.74
C ASP A 180 0.76 -11.14 8.40
N TRP A 181 0.36 -10.80 9.62
CA TRP A 181 1.03 -9.79 10.41
C TRP A 181 2.39 -10.26 10.94
N ASP A 182 2.56 -11.56 11.10
CA ASP A 182 3.81 -12.14 11.62
C ASP A 182 4.89 -12.07 10.53
N GLU A 183 4.55 -12.35 9.27
CA GLU A 183 5.48 -12.17 8.14
C GLU A 183 5.89 -10.70 7.92
N LEU A 184 4.95 -9.75 8.15
CA LEU A 184 5.26 -8.33 8.09
C LEU A 184 6.25 -7.88 9.17
N LEU A 185 6.31 -8.58 10.30
CA LEU A 185 7.30 -8.31 11.35
C LEU A 185 8.73 -8.72 10.92
N GLU A 186 8.88 -9.71 10.05
CA GLU A 186 10.20 -10.15 9.55
C GLU A 186 10.92 -9.03 8.80
N ILE A 187 10.19 -8.21 8.04
CA ILE A 187 10.75 -7.08 7.30
C ILE A 187 10.78 -5.77 8.11
N ALA A 188 10.15 -5.74 9.28
CA ALA A 188 9.95 -4.51 10.03
C ALA A 188 11.26 -3.83 10.49
N SER A 189 12.33 -4.59 10.67
CA SER A 189 13.66 -4.04 11.00
C SER A 189 14.26 -3.14 9.91
N ASN A 190 13.80 -3.31 8.66
CA ASN A 190 14.25 -2.56 7.50
C ASN A 190 13.28 -1.42 7.12
N LEU A 191 12.09 -1.35 7.73
CA LEU A 191 11.10 -0.33 7.42
C LEU A 191 11.58 1.05 7.87
N LYS A 192 11.50 2.01 6.96
CA LYS A 192 11.64 3.45 7.21
C LYS A 192 10.30 4.15 7.21
N ARG A 193 9.31 3.59 6.51
CA ARG A 193 7.96 4.14 6.43
C ARG A 193 6.92 3.02 6.50
N LEU A 194 5.90 3.24 7.31
CA LEU A 194 4.69 2.43 7.38
C LEU A 194 3.47 3.32 7.13
N PHE A 195 2.75 3.06 6.04
CA PHE A 195 1.47 3.70 5.77
C PHE A 195 0.33 2.70 5.96
N ILE A 196 -0.67 3.07 6.75
CA ILE A 196 -1.86 2.25 6.97
C ILE A 196 -3.10 3.04 6.58
N ALA A 197 -3.90 2.45 5.68
CA ALA A 197 -5.18 2.96 5.27
C ALA A 197 -6.17 1.81 4.99
N GLY A 198 -7.33 2.12 4.40
CA GLY A 198 -8.40 1.16 4.15
C GLY A 198 -9.25 0.94 5.39
N GLY A 199 -10.57 0.79 5.23
CA GLY A 199 -11.51 0.77 6.35
C GLY A 199 -11.24 1.89 7.38
N GLU A 200 -11.14 1.53 8.65
CA GLU A 200 -10.68 2.43 9.72
C GLU A 200 -9.55 1.76 10.53
N PRO A 201 -8.30 2.18 10.38
CA PRO A 201 -7.15 1.55 11.04
C PRO A 201 -7.28 1.44 12.55
N PHE A 202 -7.79 2.48 13.22
CA PHE A 202 -7.97 2.48 14.68
C PHE A 202 -9.14 1.63 15.16
N HIS A 203 -9.99 1.16 14.25
CA HIS A 203 -11.05 0.21 14.54
C HIS A 203 -10.62 -1.25 14.26
N MET A 204 -9.54 -1.45 13.52
CA MET A 204 -8.96 -2.76 13.21
C MET A 204 -8.07 -3.23 14.35
N LYS A 205 -8.56 -4.17 15.17
CA LYS A 205 -7.81 -4.70 16.33
C LYS A 205 -6.42 -5.23 15.95
N ASN A 206 -6.33 -5.90 14.81
CA ASN A 206 -5.06 -6.48 14.36
C ASN A 206 -4.06 -5.39 13.90
N ALA A 207 -4.52 -4.30 13.26
CA ALA A 207 -3.65 -3.18 12.93
C ALA A 207 -3.08 -2.51 14.18
N VAL A 208 -3.92 -2.23 15.17
CA VAL A 208 -3.47 -1.66 16.45
C VAL A 208 -2.52 -2.62 17.19
N ARG A 209 -2.81 -3.93 17.17
CA ARG A 209 -1.92 -4.96 17.76
C ARG A 209 -0.56 -4.99 17.03
N PHE A 210 -0.53 -4.88 15.72
CA PHE A 210 0.70 -4.83 14.94
C PHE A 210 1.55 -3.61 15.34
N LEU A 211 0.95 -2.42 15.42
CA LEU A 211 1.64 -1.22 15.91
C LEU A 211 2.21 -1.43 17.33
N GLN A 212 1.44 -2.06 18.23
CA GLN A 212 1.92 -2.38 19.58
C GLN A 212 3.10 -3.35 19.52
N THR A 213 3.04 -4.37 18.66
CA THR A 213 4.14 -5.34 18.51
C THR A 213 5.42 -4.68 17.98
N LEU A 214 5.31 -3.73 17.05
CA LEU A 214 6.47 -2.92 16.60
C LEU A 214 7.10 -2.14 17.76
N VAL A 215 6.29 -1.54 18.62
CA VAL A 215 6.76 -0.83 19.82
C VAL A 215 7.43 -1.78 20.81
N ASP A 216 6.78 -2.89 21.14
CA ASP A 216 7.27 -3.87 22.13
C ASP A 216 8.60 -4.50 21.71
N ASN A 217 8.85 -4.63 20.40
CA ASN A 217 10.12 -5.11 19.84
C ASN A 217 11.16 -4.00 19.59
N GLY A 218 10.87 -2.73 19.94
CA GLY A 218 11.78 -1.60 19.74
C GLY A 218 11.98 -1.20 18.27
N LEU A 219 11.10 -1.65 17.36
CA LEU A 219 11.19 -1.40 15.92
C LEU A 219 10.57 -0.06 15.51
N SER A 220 9.70 0.51 16.34
CA SER A 220 8.96 1.73 16.00
C SER A 220 9.83 2.99 15.92
N GLN A 221 10.98 3.03 16.63
CA GLN A 221 11.80 4.23 16.81
C GLN A 221 12.49 4.73 15.54
N HIS A 222 12.51 3.94 14.47
CA HIS A 222 13.07 4.32 13.17
C HIS A 222 12.04 4.27 12.03
N ILE A 223 10.76 4.11 12.39
CA ILE A 223 9.66 4.05 11.44
C ILE A 223 8.86 5.35 11.47
N VAL A 224 8.79 6.03 10.32
CA VAL A 224 7.81 7.09 10.09
C VAL A 224 6.46 6.43 9.81
N LEU A 225 5.49 6.71 10.68
CA LEU A 225 4.14 6.15 10.60
C LEU A 225 3.17 7.15 9.97
N GLU A 226 2.52 6.75 8.89
CA GLU A 226 1.47 7.53 8.25
C GLU A 226 0.14 6.77 8.35
N ILE A 227 -0.91 7.43 8.81
CA ILE A 227 -2.24 6.82 8.98
C ILE A 227 -3.31 7.72 8.38
N THR A 228 -4.21 7.12 7.57
CA THR A 228 -5.45 7.77 7.17
C THR A 228 -6.59 7.22 8.01
N THR A 229 -7.31 8.09 8.73
CA THR A 229 -8.34 7.72 9.70
C THR A 229 -9.54 8.67 9.65
N ASN A 230 -10.71 8.19 10.05
CA ASN A 230 -11.86 9.06 10.31
C ASN A 230 -11.83 9.71 11.71
N ALA A 231 -10.85 9.35 12.53
CA ALA A 231 -10.57 9.87 13.88
C ALA A 231 -11.75 9.80 14.89
N VAL A 232 -12.80 9.00 14.63
CA VAL A 232 -13.96 8.87 15.52
C VAL A 232 -13.58 8.17 16.82
N LYS A 233 -12.58 7.30 16.78
CA LYS A 233 -12.15 6.52 17.95
C LYS A 233 -10.65 6.72 18.20
N VAL A 234 -10.31 7.84 18.81
CA VAL A 234 -8.94 8.11 19.29
C VAL A 234 -8.96 8.10 20.82
N THR A 235 -8.10 7.29 21.42
CA THR A 235 -7.99 7.14 22.89
C THR A 235 -6.59 7.59 23.34
N ASP A 236 -6.45 8.00 24.62
CA ASP A 236 -5.15 8.36 25.19
C ASP A 236 -4.13 7.21 25.07
N THR A 237 -4.58 5.95 25.24
CA THR A 237 -3.73 4.78 25.07
C THR A 237 -3.19 4.69 23.63
N LEU A 238 -4.04 4.98 22.64
CA LEU A 238 -3.61 5.00 21.23
C LEU A 238 -2.61 6.13 20.98
N ILE A 239 -2.87 7.31 21.50
CA ILE A 239 -1.93 8.46 21.40
C ILE A 239 -0.57 8.07 21.98
N THR A 240 -0.56 7.51 23.21
CA THR A 240 0.69 7.06 23.86
C THR A 240 1.44 5.99 23.05
N LEU A 241 0.73 5.13 22.35
CA LEU A 241 1.32 4.14 21.44
C LEU A 241 1.97 4.83 20.24
N LEU A 242 1.27 5.76 19.60
CA LEU A 242 1.75 6.48 18.42
C LEU A 242 2.99 7.32 18.71
N GLU A 243 3.11 7.91 19.89
CA GLU A 243 4.28 8.68 20.35
C GLU A 243 5.59 7.89 20.41
N LYS A 244 5.53 6.54 20.24
CA LYS A 244 6.72 5.67 20.24
C LYS A 244 7.36 5.51 18.86
N PHE A 245 6.72 6.03 17.83
CA PHE A 245 7.27 6.03 16.47
C PHE A 245 8.21 7.21 16.25
N GLU A 246 9.08 7.11 15.24
CA GLU A 246 10.04 8.18 14.91
C GLU A 246 9.31 9.49 14.61
N GLU A 247 8.31 9.41 13.76
CA GLU A 247 7.42 10.50 13.38
C GLU A 247 6.05 9.94 13.03
N VAL A 248 4.98 10.71 13.28
CA VAL A 248 3.61 10.27 12.97
C VAL A 248 2.87 11.34 12.19
N PHE A 249 2.40 10.97 11.00
CA PHE A 249 1.52 11.77 10.17
C PHE A 249 0.11 11.19 10.17
N ILE A 250 -0.86 11.98 10.60
CA ILE A 250 -2.26 11.57 10.63
C ILE A 250 -3.04 12.40 9.61
N THR A 251 -3.58 11.71 8.60
CA THR A 251 -4.53 12.31 7.67
C THR A 251 -5.94 12.01 8.15
N ILE A 252 -6.69 13.04 8.53
CA ILE A 252 -8.07 12.90 8.99
C ILE A 252 -9.02 13.09 7.81
N SER A 253 -9.86 12.06 7.54
CA SER A 253 -10.89 12.10 6.52
C SER A 253 -12.12 12.81 7.06
N ILE A 254 -12.50 13.95 6.45
CA ILE A 254 -13.66 14.77 6.83
C ILE A 254 -14.51 14.99 5.59
N ASP A 255 -15.80 14.58 5.63
CA ASP A 255 -16.73 14.70 4.50
C ASP A 255 -17.25 16.14 4.32
N GLY A 256 -17.05 16.99 5.31
CA GLY A 256 -17.47 18.39 5.25
C GLY A 256 -17.35 19.09 6.60
N VAL A 257 -17.39 20.42 6.54
CA VAL A 257 -17.51 21.30 7.70
C VAL A 257 -18.72 22.20 7.50
N SER A 258 -19.64 22.22 8.46
CA SER A 258 -20.82 23.08 8.48
C SER A 258 -20.50 24.41 9.17
#